data_01689094477afe8e0b23f963e8ddea20
#
_entry.id   01689094477afe8e0b23f963e8ddea20
#
_cell.length_a   1.000
_cell.length_b   1.000
_cell.length_c   1.000
_cell.angle_alpha   90.00
_cell.angle_beta   90.00
_cell.angle_gamma   90.00
#
_symmetry.space_group_name_H-M   'P 1'
#
loop_
_entity.id
_entity.type
_entity.pdbx_description
1 polymer ?
#
loop_
_entity_poly.entity_id
_entity_poly.type
_entity_poly.pdbx_seq_one_letter_code
_entity_poly.pdbx_strand_id
1 'polypeptide(L)'
;MKKRIISLLSALALTAQIVPCALADNDVKVYVNDTEMITDAPIIIENNRTLVPVRAILEYLDYNVDWDGATQKVTIAKDETTLNLIIGDTQATRDIIYKGNTHSYKNPLEVAPQIINDSTYIPLSDVANAFRLNITWDGDNREVHITQYKKGDLTPLIEFGIISDDDLNKGEYITTQEALNTIQKF
;
A
#
# COMPACT_ATOMS: atom_id res chain seq x y z
N MET A 1 -76.73 44.28 14.57
CA MET A 1 -75.28 44.56 14.43
C MET A 1 -74.52 43.25 14.69
N LYS A 2 -74.08 42.63 13.63
CA LYS A 2 -73.34 41.29 13.70
C LYS A 2 -71.87 41.58 13.58
N LYS A 3 -71.11 41.39 14.65
CA LYS A 3 -69.63 41.48 14.60
C LYS A 3 -69.06 40.18 14.09
N ARG A 4 -68.32 40.24 12.94
CA ARG A 4 -67.57 39.12 12.36
C ARG A 4 -66.19 39.11 12.99
N ILE A 5 -65.90 38.05 13.72
CA ILE A 5 -64.55 37.76 14.23
C ILE A 5 -63.81 37.01 13.15
N ILE A 6 -62.76 37.61 12.57
CA ILE A 6 -61.86 36.99 11.64
C ILE A 6 -60.75 36.36 12.50
N SER A 7 -60.73 35.01 12.50
CA SER A 7 -59.65 34.25 13.13
C SER A 7 -58.52 34.12 12.14
N LEU A 8 -57.36 34.72 12.45
CA LEU A 8 -56.10 34.53 11.73
C LEU A 8 -55.50 33.23 12.18
N LEU A 9 -55.54 32.16 11.34
CA LEU A 9 -54.73 30.98 11.51
C LEU A 9 -53.33 31.27 10.92
N SER A 10 -52.34 31.51 11.78
CA SER A 10 -50.94 31.55 11.38
C SER A 10 -50.44 30.10 11.22
N ALA A 11 -50.34 29.63 10.01
CA ALA A 11 -49.66 28.36 9.71
C ALA A 11 -48.14 28.54 9.83
N LEU A 12 -47.57 28.01 10.90
CA LEU A 12 -46.11 27.92 11.11
C LEU A 12 -45.59 26.79 10.21
N ALA A 13 -45.08 27.14 9.03
CA ALA A 13 -44.40 26.19 8.14
C ALA A 13 -43.05 25.85 8.76
N LEU A 14 -42.97 24.68 9.36
CA LEU A 14 -41.70 24.07 9.80
C LEU A 14 -40.95 23.56 8.59
N THR A 15 -40.06 24.36 8.01
CA THR A 15 -39.13 23.90 6.97
C THR A 15 -38.09 23.00 7.62
N ALA A 16 -38.28 21.70 7.49
CA ALA A 16 -37.23 20.73 7.82
C ALA A 16 -36.05 20.96 6.86
N GLN A 17 -35.01 21.56 7.37
CA GLN A 17 -33.74 21.63 6.65
C GLN A 17 -33.15 20.23 6.62
N ILE A 18 -33.23 19.54 5.50
CA ILE A 18 -32.46 18.32 5.25
C ILE A 18 -31.01 18.79 5.07
N VAL A 19 -30.24 18.74 6.15
CA VAL A 19 -28.79 18.86 6.10
C VAL A 19 -28.34 17.57 5.35
N PRO A 20 -27.74 17.65 4.14
CA PRO A 20 -27.14 16.47 3.56
C PRO A 20 -26.06 16.02 4.55
N CYS A 21 -26.27 14.88 5.18
CA CYS A 21 -25.19 14.17 5.84
C CYS A 21 -24.21 13.82 4.74
N ALA A 22 -23.13 14.56 4.62
CA ALA A 22 -21.99 14.13 3.83
C ALA A 22 -21.58 12.80 4.45
N LEU A 23 -21.87 11.70 3.77
CA LEU A 23 -21.26 10.43 4.09
C LEU A 23 -19.77 10.70 3.96
N ALA A 24 -19.06 10.68 5.07
CA ALA A 24 -17.60 10.76 5.03
C ALA A 24 -17.17 9.57 4.16
N ASP A 25 -16.51 9.88 3.05
CA ASP A 25 -15.86 8.88 2.24
C ASP A 25 -14.80 8.23 3.14
N ASN A 26 -15.14 7.06 3.67
CA ASN A 26 -14.28 6.33 4.60
C ASN A 26 -13.32 5.40 3.84
N ASP A 27 -13.30 5.49 2.53
CA ASP A 27 -12.47 4.66 1.68
C ASP A 27 -10.99 5.08 1.81
N VAL A 28 -10.13 4.08 1.90
CA VAL A 28 -8.69 4.30 1.87
C VAL A 28 -8.27 4.46 0.41
N LYS A 29 -7.57 5.53 0.12
CA LYS A 29 -7.00 5.77 -1.21
C LYS A 29 -5.57 5.27 -1.29
N VAL A 30 -5.17 4.79 -2.45
CA VAL A 30 -3.80 4.35 -2.72
C VAL A 30 -3.21 5.18 -3.85
N TYR A 31 -2.05 5.75 -3.59
CA TYR A 31 -1.26 6.47 -4.58
C TYR A 31 0.00 5.68 -4.90
N VAL A 32 0.31 5.54 -6.17
CA VAL A 32 1.55 4.91 -6.63
C VAL A 32 2.33 5.92 -7.45
N ASN A 33 3.51 6.31 -6.99
CA ASN A 33 4.32 7.37 -7.60
C ASN A 33 3.47 8.64 -7.85
N ASP A 34 2.75 9.10 -6.82
CA ASP A 34 1.84 10.25 -6.82
C ASP A 34 0.62 10.15 -7.75
N THR A 35 0.35 8.98 -8.31
CA THR A 35 -0.84 8.72 -9.13
C THR A 35 -1.86 7.94 -8.32
N GLU A 36 -3.09 8.46 -8.19
CA GLU A 36 -4.18 7.76 -7.53
C GLU A 36 -4.54 6.48 -8.28
N MET A 37 -4.56 5.37 -7.55
CA MET A 37 -4.95 4.05 -8.09
C MET A 37 -6.43 3.81 -7.84
N ILE A 38 -7.16 3.61 -8.93
CA ILE A 38 -8.55 3.16 -8.86
C ILE A 38 -8.53 1.64 -8.91
N THR A 39 -8.97 1.00 -7.84
CA THR A 39 -9.07 -0.48 -7.76
C THR A 39 -10.53 -0.91 -7.79
N ASP A 40 -10.83 -2.01 -8.49
CA ASP A 40 -12.19 -2.56 -8.55
C ASP A 40 -12.66 -3.16 -7.21
N ALA A 41 -11.72 -3.38 -6.29
CA ALA A 41 -11.98 -3.94 -4.97
C ALA A 41 -11.47 -2.96 -3.89
N PRO A 42 -12.23 -2.77 -2.78
CA PRO A 42 -11.90 -1.80 -1.74
C PRO A 42 -10.61 -2.17 -1.01
N ILE A 43 -9.91 -1.17 -0.50
CA ILE A 43 -8.79 -1.36 0.42
C ILE A 43 -9.36 -1.68 1.81
N ILE A 44 -8.81 -2.68 2.49
CA ILE A 44 -9.30 -3.17 3.78
C ILE A 44 -8.24 -2.89 4.85
N ILE A 45 -8.67 -2.43 6.03
CA ILE A 45 -7.82 -2.35 7.21
C ILE A 45 -8.24 -3.46 8.18
N GLU A 46 -7.34 -4.41 8.41
CA GLU A 46 -7.52 -5.52 9.33
C GLU A 46 -6.33 -5.60 10.30
N ASN A 47 -6.61 -5.72 11.59
CA ASN A 47 -5.58 -5.79 12.63
C ASN A 47 -4.50 -4.69 12.51
N ASN A 48 -4.94 -3.46 12.18
CA ASN A 48 -4.08 -2.31 11.93
C ASN A 48 -3.10 -2.49 10.76
N ARG A 49 -3.43 -3.35 9.80
CA ARG A 49 -2.69 -3.57 8.55
C ARG A 49 -3.57 -3.25 7.36
N THR A 50 -2.98 -2.60 6.38
CA THR A 50 -3.64 -2.32 5.11
C THR A 50 -3.51 -3.54 4.22
N LEU A 51 -4.65 -4.16 3.91
CA LEU A 51 -4.77 -5.23 2.94
C LEU A 51 -5.20 -4.63 1.60
N VAL A 52 -4.45 -4.94 0.56
CA VAL A 52 -4.70 -4.41 -0.79
C VAL A 52 -5.02 -5.54 -1.78
N PRO A 53 -5.88 -5.28 -2.78
CA PRO A 53 -6.05 -6.18 -3.91
C PRO A 53 -4.75 -6.18 -4.72
N VAL A 54 -3.95 -7.22 -4.51
CA VAL A 54 -2.53 -7.25 -4.88
C VAL A 54 -2.27 -7.02 -6.36
N ARG A 55 -3.11 -7.62 -7.23
CA ARG A 55 -2.87 -7.64 -8.67
C ARG A 55 -2.86 -6.23 -9.27
N ALA A 56 -3.91 -5.45 -9.01
CA ALA A 56 -4.07 -4.12 -9.59
C ALA A 56 -2.89 -3.18 -9.28
N ILE A 57 -2.40 -3.22 -8.03
CA ILE A 57 -1.31 -2.34 -7.58
C ILE A 57 0.04 -2.81 -8.10
N LEU A 58 0.31 -4.12 -8.01
CA LEU A 58 1.62 -4.64 -8.36
C LEU A 58 1.85 -4.73 -9.88
N GLU A 59 0.82 -5.05 -10.66
CA GLU A 59 0.93 -5.01 -12.13
C GLU A 59 1.15 -3.58 -12.64
N TYR A 60 0.56 -2.55 -11.98
CA TYR A 60 0.86 -1.16 -12.30
C TYR A 60 2.32 -0.78 -12.03
N LEU A 61 2.97 -1.43 -11.07
CA LEU A 61 4.38 -1.27 -10.74
C LEU A 61 5.30 -2.19 -11.55
N ASP A 62 4.78 -2.84 -12.61
CA ASP A 62 5.50 -3.81 -13.47
C ASP A 62 6.00 -5.06 -12.72
N TYR A 63 5.25 -5.52 -11.71
CA TYR A 63 5.47 -6.83 -11.10
C TYR A 63 4.69 -7.90 -11.85
N ASN A 64 5.29 -9.07 -11.99
CA ASN A 64 4.56 -10.25 -12.43
C ASN A 64 3.84 -10.89 -11.24
N VAL A 65 2.50 -11.03 -11.33
CA VAL A 65 1.67 -11.62 -10.30
C VAL A 65 0.99 -12.87 -10.87
N ASP A 66 1.39 -14.03 -10.38
CA ASP A 66 0.83 -15.32 -10.78
C ASP A 66 0.02 -15.95 -9.65
N TRP A 67 -1.03 -16.72 -10.02
CA TRP A 67 -1.91 -17.40 -9.10
C TRP A 67 -2.04 -18.87 -9.47
N ASP A 68 -1.67 -19.75 -8.55
CA ASP A 68 -1.91 -21.19 -8.63
C ASP A 68 -3.11 -21.58 -7.74
N GLY A 69 -4.25 -21.83 -8.38
CA GLY A 69 -5.47 -22.21 -7.66
C GLY A 69 -5.41 -23.59 -7.01
N ALA A 70 -4.55 -24.50 -7.48
CA ALA A 70 -4.43 -25.84 -6.91
C ALA A 70 -3.71 -25.83 -5.56
N THR A 71 -2.71 -24.97 -5.42
CA THR A 71 -1.93 -24.81 -4.19
C THR A 71 -2.33 -23.57 -3.39
N GLN A 72 -3.26 -22.78 -3.92
CA GLN A 72 -3.66 -21.48 -3.36
C GLN A 72 -2.45 -20.54 -3.12
N LYS A 73 -1.50 -20.57 -4.06
CA LYS A 73 -0.26 -19.82 -3.98
C LYS A 73 -0.29 -18.60 -4.89
N VAL A 74 0.11 -17.47 -4.32
CA VAL A 74 0.43 -16.24 -5.06
C VAL A 74 1.94 -16.16 -5.21
N THR A 75 2.40 -15.94 -6.43
CA THR A 75 3.81 -15.67 -6.72
C THR A 75 3.94 -14.27 -7.27
N ILE A 76 4.73 -13.43 -6.62
CA ILE A 76 5.04 -12.06 -7.03
C ILE A 76 6.51 -12.02 -7.41
N ALA A 77 6.82 -11.59 -8.62
CA ALA A 77 8.19 -11.54 -9.09
C ALA A 77 8.53 -10.21 -9.74
N LYS A 78 9.71 -9.69 -9.44
CA LYS A 78 10.34 -8.56 -10.13
C LYS A 78 11.85 -8.66 -10.02
N ASP A 79 12.53 -8.44 -11.14
CA ASP A 79 13.98 -8.57 -11.27
C ASP A 79 14.46 -9.94 -10.70
N GLU A 80 15.41 -9.93 -9.79
CA GLU A 80 15.98 -11.12 -9.15
C GLU A 80 15.23 -11.57 -7.87
N THR A 81 14.08 -10.94 -7.54
CA THR A 81 13.34 -11.23 -6.31
C THR A 81 11.99 -11.87 -6.63
N THR A 82 11.66 -12.94 -5.90
CA THR A 82 10.35 -13.59 -5.94
C THR A 82 9.81 -13.74 -4.52
N LEU A 83 8.56 -13.34 -4.31
CA LEU A 83 7.83 -13.54 -3.06
C LEU A 83 6.70 -14.56 -3.30
N ASN A 84 6.73 -15.64 -2.54
CA ASN A 84 5.72 -16.69 -2.56
C ASN A 84 4.87 -16.63 -1.29
N LEU A 85 3.56 -16.56 -1.47
CA LEU A 85 2.57 -16.48 -0.40
C LEU A 85 1.53 -17.59 -0.60
N ILE A 86 1.01 -18.14 0.49
CA ILE A 86 -0.08 -19.12 0.46
C ILE A 86 -1.27 -18.53 1.19
N ILE A 87 -2.47 -18.67 0.63
CA ILE A 87 -3.69 -18.17 1.27
C ILE A 87 -3.86 -18.83 2.64
N GLY A 88 -4.10 -18.01 3.66
CA GLY A 88 -4.28 -18.47 5.03
C GLY A 88 -3.00 -18.81 5.79
N ASP A 89 -1.83 -18.76 5.16
CA ASP A 89 -0.55 -19.01 5.82
C ASP A 89 0.14 -17.69 6.22
N THR A 90 0.62 -17.61 7.45
CA THR A 90 1.40 -16.47 7.96
C THR A 90 2.90 -16.61 7.69
N GLN A 91 3.32 -17.56 6.86
CA GLN A 91 4.70 -17.75 6.47
C GLN A 91 4.87 -17.59 4.96
N ALA A 92 5.48 -16.49 4.53
CA ALA A 92 5.90 -16.31 3.14
C ALA A 92 7.33 -16.82 2.92
N THR A 93 7.67 -17.06 1.66
CA THR A 93 9.06 -17.34 1.25
C THR A 93 9.50 -16.30 0.24
N ARG A 94 10.63 -15.66 0.50
CA ARG A 94 11.28 -14.74 -0.43
C ARG A 94 12.52 -15.38 -1.01
N ASP A 95 12.57 -15.49 -2.31
CA ASP A 95 13.71 -16.00 -3.07
C ASP A 95 14.43 -14.83 -3.74
N ILE A 96 15.75 -14.78 -3.61
CA ILE A 96 16.59 -13.77 -4.27
C ILE A 96 17.66 -14.50 -5.09
N ILE A 97 17.78 -14.16 -6.36
CA ILE A 97 18.83 -14.69 -7.23
C ILE A 97 20.03 -13.73 -7.13
N TYR A 98 21.15 -14.25 -6.63
CA TYR A 98 22.40 -13.51 -6.55
C TYR A 98 23.54 -14.34 -7.11
N LYS A 99 24.27 -13.81 -8.11
CA LYS A 99 25.37 -14.50 -8.83
C LYS A 99 24.97 -15.89 -9.33
N GLY A 100 23.72 -16.02 -9.85
CA GLY A 100 23.19 -17.28 -10.37
C GLY A 100 22.76 -18.30 -9.33
N ASN A 101 22.84 -17.98 -8.03
CA ASN A 101 22.36 -18.83 -6.95
C ASN A 101 21.07 -18.26 -6.35
N THR A 102 20.14 -19.14 -6.02
CA THR A 102 18.91 -18.76 -5.31
C THR A 102 19.11 -18.84 -3.81
N HIS A 103 18.81 -17.75 -3.11
CA HIS A 103 18.81 -17.67 -1.68
C HIS A 103 17.38 -17.50 -1.19
N SER A 104 16.89 -18.45 -0.39
CA SER A 104 15.52 -18.48 0.12
C SER A 104 15.47 -18.03 1.57
N TYR A 105 14.58 -17.09 1.86
CA TYR A 105 14.35 -16.53 3.18
C TYR A 105 12.90 -16.71 3.60
N LYS A 106 12.67 -17.10 4.86
CA LYS A 106 11.35 -17.10 5.43
C LYS A 106 10.96 -15.70 5.90
N ASN A 107 9.77 -15.25 5.50
CA ASN A 107 9.20 -13.97 5.88
C ASN A 107 7.92 -14.22 6.68
N PRO A 108 7.93 -14.05 8.00
CA PRO A 108 6.70 -14.12 8.79
C PRO A 108 5.79 -12.94 8.43
N LEU A 109 4.50 -13.20 8.27
CA LEU A 109 3.46 -12.21 7.98
C LEU A 109 2.65 -11.98 9.26
N GLU A 110 2.25 -10.75 9.52
CA GLU A 110 1.38 -10.46 10.66
C GLU A 110 -0.08 -10.82 10.37
N VAL A 111 -0.49 -10.74 9.12
CA VAL A 111 -1.81 -11.13 8.62
C VAL A 111 -1.63 -12.05 7.42
N ALA A 112 -2.31 -13.18 7.42
CA ALA A 112 -2.24 -14.10 6.29
C ALA A 112 -2.92 -13.51 5.03
N PRO A 113 -2.42 -13.82 3.82
CA PRO A 113 -3.13 -13.50 2.58
C PRO A 113 -4.51 -14.14 2.54
N GLN A 114 -5.49 -13.42 1.98
CA GLN A 114 -6.90 -13.82 1.98
C GLN A 114 -7.51 -13.68 0.59
N ILE A 115 -8.54 -14.46 0.30
CA ILE A 115 -9.41 -14.23 -0.85
C ILE A 115 -10.72 -13.65 -0.34
N ILE A 116 -11.07 -12.44 -0.81
CA ILE A 116 -12.30 -11.75 -0.46
C ILE A 116 -12.96 -11.31 -1.78
N ASN A 117 -14.19 -11.77 -2.03
CA ASN A 117 -14.93 -11.46 -3.26
C ASN A 117 -14.10 -11.69 -4.53
N ASP A 118 -13.50 -12.86 -4.66
CA ASP A 118 -12.66 -13.30 -5.80
C ASP A 118 -11.36 -12.48 -5.99
N SER A 119 -11.06 -11.56 -5.09
CA SER A 119 -9.80 -10.80 -5.10
C SER A 119 -8.83 -11.29 -4.03
N THR A 120 -7.56 -11.41 -4.39
CA THR A 120 -6.51 -11.77 -3.43
C THR A 120 -6.00 -10.54 -2.71
N TYR A 121 -6.13 -10.54 -1.39
CA TYR A 121 -5.66 -9.50 -0.50
C TYR A 121 -4.38 -9.90 0.22
N ILE A 122 -3.41 -9.00 0.24
CA ILE A 122 -2.10 -9.22 0.89
C ILE A 122 -1.78 -8.00 1.75
N PRO A 123 -1.12 -8.19 2.91
CA PRO A 123 -0.60 -7.08 3.69
C PRO A 123 0.43 -6.29 2.86
N LEU A 124 0.15 -5.01 2.65
CA LEU A 124 0.98 -4.17 1.80
C LEU A 124 2.40 -3.99 2.35
N SER A 125 2.53 -3.91 3.68
CA SER A 125 3.83 -3.81 4.36
C SER A 125 4.78 -4.97 4.06
N ASP A 126 4.23 -6.19 3.94
CA ASP A 126 5.05 -7.39 3.69
C ASP A 126 5.59 -7.42 2.26
N VAL A 127 4.76 -6.97 1.30
CA VAL A 127 5.20 -6.79 -0.09
C VAL A 127 6.27 -5.70 -0.17
N ALA A 128 6.04 -4.58 0.51
CA ALA A 128 6.99 -3.47 0.54
C ALA A 128 8.35 -3.90 1.08
N ASN A 129 8.37 -4.61 2.20
CA ASN A 129 9.60 -5.14 2.79
C ASN A 129 10.32 -6.12 1.86
N ALA A 130 9.58 -6.97 1.15
CA ALA A 130 10.17 -7.94 0.23
C ALA A 130 10.86 -7.28 -0.96
N PHE A 131 10.27 -6.21 -1.50
CA PHE A 131 10.70 -5.54 -2.73
C PHE A 131 11.29 -4.14 -2.53
N ARG A 132 11.48 -3.72 -1.27
CA ARG A 132 12.03 -2.41 -0.91
C ARG A 132 11.23 -1.25 -1.51
N LEU A 133 9.90 -1.32 -1.39
CA LEU A 133 9.03 -0.20 -1.69
C LEU A 133 8.99 0.73 -0.47
N ASN A 134 8.96 2.02 -0.71
CA ASN A 134 8.63 2.99 0.34
C ASN A 134 7.11 3.10 0.45
N ILE A 135 6.59 2.98 1.68
CA ILE A 135 5.17 3.14 1.97
C ILE A 135 5.01 4.14 3.10
N THR A 136 4.20 5.15 2.86
CA THR A 136 3.77 6.10 3.88
C THR A 136 2.26 6.08 4.03
N TRP A 137 1.79 6.24 5.25
CA TRP A 137 0.39 6.33 5.60
C TRP A 137 0.05 7.75 6.06
N ASP A 138 -0.87 8.41 5.36
CA ASP A 138 -1.49 9.65 5.81
C ASP A 138 -2.82 9.31 6.50
N GLY A 139 -2.82 9.38 7.83
CA GLY A 139 -3.98 9.05 8.64
C GLY A 139 -5.09 10.11 8.57
N ASP A 140 -4.76 11.36 8.31
CA ASP A 140 -5.71 12.46 8.25
C ASP A 140 -6.55 12.39 6.98
N ASN A 141 -5.92 12.04 5.86
CA ASN A 141 -6.56 11.90 4.55
C ASN A 141 -6.95 10.44 4.23
N ARG A 142 -6.53 9.46 5.04
CA ARG A 142 -6.68 8.00 4.81
C ARG A 142 -6.06 7.56 3.49
N GLU A 143 -4.83 8.00 3.26
CA GLU A 143 -4.08 7.74 2.03
C GLU A 143 -2.86 6.86 2.28
N VAL A 144 -2.64 5.91 1.38
CA VAL A 144 -1.41 5.12 1.30
C VAL A 144 -0.62 5.60 0.09
N HIS A 145 0.61 6.01 0.30
CA HIS A 145 1.52 6.38 -0.78
C HIS A 145 2.59 5.30 -0.93
N ILE A 146 2.70 4.77 -2.14
CA ILE A 146 3.67 3.74 -2.52
C ILE A 146 4.64 4.36 -3.51
N THR A 147 5.93 4.37 -3.16
CA THR A 147 6.98 4.84 -4.06
C THR A 147 7.95 3.71 -4.35
N GLN A 148 8.22 3.49 -5.63
CA GLN A 148 9.22 2.55 -6.07
C GLN A 148 10.52 3.27 -6.40
N TYR A 149 11.61 2.86 -5.75
CA TYR A 149 12.93 3.38 -6.09
C TYR A 149 13.42 2.79 -7.41
N LYS A 150 13.93 3.65 -8.28
CA LYS A 150 14.54 3.21 -9.55
C LYS A 150 15.94 2.66 -9.29
N LYS A 151 16.37 1.69 -10.10
CA LYS A 151 17.75 1.20 -10.07
C LYS A 151 18.73 2.36 -10.30
N GLY A 152 19.66 2.57 -9.37
CA GLY A 152 20.58 3.71 -9.38
C GLY A 152 20.07 4.95 -8.64
N ASP A 153 18.86 4.92 -8.11
CA ASP A 153 18.36 5.95 -7.23
C ASP A 153 19.04 5.85 -5.86
N LEU A 154 19.70 6.93 -5.45
CA LEU A 154 20.42 7.01 -4.18
C LEU A 154 19.55 7.54 -3.03
N THR A 155 18.33 7.98 -3.31
CA THR A 155 17.38 8.52 -2.32
C THR A 155 17.22 7.60 -1.10
N PRO A 156 17.08 6.26 -1.25
CA PRO A 156 16.99 5.37 -0.10
C PRO A 156 18.22 5.42 0.82
N LEU A 157 19.41 5.62 0.26
CA LEU A 157 20.65 5.70 1.03
C LEU A 157 20.70 6.99 1.85
N ILE A 158 20.09 8.07 1.35
CA ILE A 158 19.98 9.35 2.05
C ILE A 158 18.92 9.23 3.15
N GLU A 159 17.75 8.68 2.85
CA GLU A 159 16.66 8.51 3.81
C GLU A 159 17.04 7.60 5.00
N PHE A 160 17.85 6.57 4.75
CA PHE A 160 18.39 5.71 5.81
C PHE A 160 19.64 6.28 6.48
N GLY A 161 20.09 7.50 6.10
CA GLY A 161 21.27 8.16 6.67
C GLY A 161 22.59 7.44 6.39
N ILE A 162 22.64 6.61 5.34
CA ILE A 162 23.86 5.89 4.91
C ILE A 162 24.80 6.81 4.16
N ILE A 163 24.25 7.74 3.37
CA ILE A 163 24.93 8.83 2.69
C ILE A 163 24.21 10.15 2.98
N SER A 164 24.90 11.25 2.95
CA SER A 164 24.32 12.59 3.06
C SER A 164 24.26 13.28 1.68
N ASP A 165 23.40 14.31 1.56
CA ASP A 165 23.39 15.18 0.37
C ASP A 165 24.76 15.83 0.13
N ASP A 166 25.54 16.05 1.21
CA ASP A 166 26.89 16.58 1.13
C ASP A 166 27.87 15.59 0.49
N ASP A 167 27.70 14.29 0.71
CA ASP A 167 28.54 13.24 0.11
C ASP A 167 28.30 13.16 -1.41
N LEU A 168 27.05 13.36 -1.85
CA LEU A 168 26.70 13.45 -3.27
C LEU A 168 27.36 14.66 -3.94
N ASN A 169 27.37 15.80 -3.26
CA ASN A 169 27.93 17.05 -3.77
C ASN A 169 29.46 17.05 -3.85
N LYS A 170 30.14 16.27 -3.03
CA LYS A 170 31.62 16.15 -3.04
C LYS A 170 32.15 15.25 -4.15
N GLY A 171 31.27 14.53 -4.86
CA GLY A 171 31.68 13.57 -5.89
C GLY A 171 32.46 12.35 -5.33
N GLU A 172 32.46 12.18 -4.02
CA GLU A 172 32.98 10.99 -3.36
C GLU A 172 31.93 9.87 -3.52
N TYR A 173 31.97 9.20 -4.65
CA TYR A 173 31.11 8.03 -4.87
C TYR A 173 31.56 6.91 -3.94
N ILE A 174 30.73 6.64 -2.92
CA ILE A 174 30.82 5.36 -2.23
C ILE A 174 30.58 4.29 -3.30
N THR A 175 31.55 3.43 -3.50
CA THR A 175 31.38 2.35 -4.48
C THR A 175 30.17 1.51 -4.05
N THR A 176 29.44 0.97 -5.01
CA THR A 176 28.27 0.09 -4.74
C THR A 176 28.64 -1.00 -3.73
N GLN A 177 29.91 -1.43 -3.67
CA GLN A 177 30.41 -2.44 -2.76
C GLN A 177 30.55 -1.92 -1.32
N GLU A 178 30.93 -0.68 -1.13
CA GLU A 178 31.04 -0.06 0.21
C GLU A 178 29.65 0.20 0.81
N ALA A 179 28.69 0.67 -0.01
CA ALA A 179 27.30 0.80 0.38
C ALA A 179 26.70 -0.56 0.79
N LEU A 180 26.92 -1.62 -0.01
CA LEU A 180 26.47 -2.98 0.30
C LEU A 180 27.12 -3.53 1.58
N ASN A 181 28.40 -3.27 1.81
CA ASN A 181 29.10 -3.71 3.04
C ASN A 181 28.59 -2.98 4.28
N THR A 182 28.11 -1.76 4.14
CA THR A 182 27.51 -0.99 5.24
C THR A 182 26.14 -1.52 5.61
N ILE A 183 25.31 -1.87 4.61
CA ILE A 183 23.97 -2.46 4.82
C ILE A 183 24.05 -3.87 5.45
N GLN A 184 25.12 -4.62 5.21
CA GLN A 184 25.31 -5.97 5.81
C GLN A 184 25.70 -5.94 7.30
N LYS A 185 25.97 -4.78 7.88
CA LYS A 185 26.33 -4.63 9.30
C LYS A 185 25.13 -4.39 10.22
N PHE A 186 23.94 -4.22 9.64
CA PHE A 186 22.67 -4.06 10.33
C PHE A 186 21.69 -5.17 9.92
#